data_3426de06f0576f2a6dd61ef0a704528e
#
_entry.id   3426de06f0576f2a6dd61ef0a704528e
#
_cell.length_a   1.000
_cell.length_b   1.000
_cell.length_c   1.000
_cell.angle_alpha   90.00
_cell.angle_beta   90.00
_cell.angle_gamma   90.00
#
_symmetry.space_group_name_H-M   'P 1'
#
loop_
_entity.id
_entity.type
_entity.pdbx_description
1 polymer ?
#
loop_
_entity_poly.entity_id
_entity_poly.type
_entity_poly.pdbx_seq_one_letter_code
_entity_poly.pdbx_strand_id
1 'polypeptide(L)'
;VAGTGAKGKTFEPVGVVFSDLDGVIWRTHQAIEGSVEAVHRLQEAGWRVVFVTNNGSATPEEQEAKLASFGIDAVGDVVTSAMAVALLVEPGERALVCGGPGVIQALRGRGVDVIDIHDVMEDERASAVGNAPEVDAVVVAFHRSFGFDSLRIGLESLSKGARLLGTNDDATYPTAEGAWPGGGSMLAAFAYGSGLTPRIAGKPHAPMARLARELVDHVPGRVEVMVGDRPSTDGGFAKAMGIAYAQVWSGVLAPCAGPVDGISFDMTGTNFASIAEQLLGGR
;
A
#
# COMPACT_ATOMS: atom_id res chain seq x y z
N VAL A 1 12.34 23.59 10.08
CA VAL A 1 13.02 24.19 8.92
C VAL A 1 12.28 23.74 7.68
N ALA A 2 11.95 24.71 6.82
CA ALA A 2 10.97 24.67 5.76
C ALA A 2 11.07 23.46 4.84
N GLY A 3 9.90 22.83 4.60
CA GLY A 3 9.71 21.78 3.61
C GLY A 3 10.09 22.29 2.22
N THR A 4 10.86 21.48 1.51
CA THR A 4 11.02 21.60 0.06
C THR A 4 9.68 21.24 -0.56
N GLY A 5 8.93 22.26 -0.94
CA GLY A 5 7.65 22.11 -1.61
C GLY A 5 7.81 21.26 -2.87
N ALA A 6 7.04 20.21 -2.94
CA ALA A 6 6.72 19.58 -4.21
C ALA A 6 6.23 20.69 -5.15
N LYS A 7 6.90 20.86 -6.27
CA LYS A 7 6.47 21.79 -7.33
C LYS A 7 5.12 21.27 -7.82
N GLY A 8 4.05 21.87 -7.31
CA GLY A 8 2.72 21.61 -7.81
C GLY A 8 2.70 21.85 -9.32
N LYS A 9 2.48 20.81 -10.10
CA LYS A 9 2.05 20.97 -11.49
C LYS A 9 0.74 21.78 -11.42
N THR A 10 0.75 23.01 -11.89
CA THR A 10 -0.41 23.91 -11.98
C THR A 10 -1.42 23.47 -13.05
N PHE A 11 -1.40 22.21 -13.41
CA PHE A 11 -2.27 21.61 -14.40
C PHE A 11 -3.38 20.84 -13.67
N GLU A 12 -4.62 21.30 -13.79
CA GLU A 12 -5.76 20.52 -13.31
C GLU A 12 -5.97 19.33 -14.25
N PRO A 13 -5.82 18.09 -13.76
CA PRO A 13 -5.99 16.92 -14.62
C PRO A 13 -7.46 16.78 -15.02
N VAL A 14 -7.67 16.33 -16.24
CA VAL A 14 -8.99 16.04 -16.82
C VAL A 14 -9.72 14.95 -16.03
N GLY A 15 -8.97 14.01 -15.46
CA GLY A 15 -9.42 12.94 -14.61
C GLY A 15 -8.27 12.35 -13.82
N VAL A 16 -8.57 11.50 -12.85
CA VAL A 16 -7.58 10.80 -12.04
C VAL A 16 -7.83 9.29 -12.08
N VAL A 17 -6.79 8.55 -12.40
CA VAL A 17 -6.75 7.10 -12.25
C VAL A 17 -5.90 6.77 -11.04
N PHE A 18 -6.49 6.17 -10.01
CA PHE A 18 -5.75 5.45 -8.99
C PHE A 18 -5.55 4.02 -9.48
N SER A 19 -4.33 3.54 -9.53
CA SER A 19 -4.00 2.22 -10.05
C SER A 19 -3.30 1.38 -8.98
N ASP A 20 -3.75 0.15 -8.78
CA ASP A 20 -2.89 -0.83 -8.14
C ASP A 20 -1.69 -1.14 -9.03
N LEU A 21 -0.68 -1.80 -8.47
CA LEU A 21 0.56 -2.16 -9.17
C LEU A 21 0.60 -3.65 -9.52
N ASP A 22 0.54 -4.52 -8.52
CA ASP A 22 0.66 -5.96 -8.72
C ASP A 22 -0.63 -6.55 -9.29
N GLY A 23 -0.56 -7.19 -10.45
CA GLY A 23 -1.73 -7.69 -11.16
C GLY A 23 -2.40 -6.67 -12.09
N VAL A 24 -1.98 -5.40 -12.05
CA VAL A 24 -2.54 -4.29 -12.86
C VAL A 24 -1.49 -3.74 -13.82
N ILE A 25 -0.34 -3.28 -13.30
CA ILE A 25 0.76 -2.74 -14.13
C ILE A 25 1.79 -3.82 -14.42
N TRP A 26 2.07 -4.68 -13.45
CA TRP A 26 3.01 -5.80 -13.60
C TRP A 26 2.55 -7.07 -12.88
N ARG A 27 3.18 -8.18 -13.24
CA ARG A 27 3.20 -9.40 -12.43
C ARG A 27 4.64 -9.72 -12.11
N THR A 28 4.98 -9.80 -10.83
CA THR A 28 6.35 -10.04 -10.33
C THR A 28 7.35 -9.01 -10.88
N HIS A 29 8.01 -9.31 -12.00
CA HIS A 29 9.05 -8.47 -12.63
C HIS A 29 8.77 -8.12 -14.10
N GLN A 30 7.56 -8.41 -14.61
CA GLN A 30 7.19 -8.19 -15.99
C GLN A 30 5.98 -7.28 -16.08
N ALA A 31 6.06 -6.25 -16.91
CA ALA A 31 4.91 -5.42 -17.20
C ALA A 31 3.81 -6.26 -17.87
N ILE A 32 2.56 -6.00 -17.51
CA ILE A 32 1.39 -6.57 -18.19
C ILE A 32 1.28 -5.88 -19.54
N GLU A 33 1.05 -6.69 -20.58
CA GLU A 33 0.97 -6.23 -21.96
C GLU A 33 0.02 -5.04 -22.12
N GLY A 34 0.53 -3.96 -22.74
CA GLY A 34 -0.20 -2.73 -23.01
C GLY A 34 -0.38 -1.79 -21.82
N SER A 35 -0.01 -2.20 -20.57
CA SER A 35 -0.23 -1.36 -19.39
C SER A 35 0.65 -0.11 -19.39
N VAL A 36 1.90 -0.19 -19.84
CA VAL A 36 2.83 0.92 -19.89
C VAL A 36 2.37 1.98 -20.90
N GLU A 37 2.05 1.55 -22.13
CA GLU A 37 1.53 2.41 -23.20
C GLU A 37 0.21 3.06 -22.81
N ALA A 38 -0.63 2.33 -22.07
CA ALA A 38 -1.90 2.87 -21.58
C ALA A 38 -1.72 3.97 -20.53
N VAL A 39 -0.73 3.84 -19.64
CA VAL A 39 -0.37 4.92 -18.69
C VAL A 39 0.07 6.17 -19.48
N HIS A 40 0.96 6.03 -20.48
CA HIS A 40 1.40 7.15 -21.28
C HIS A 40 0.24 7.83 -22.02
N ARG A 41 -0.64 7.05 -22.65
CA ARG A 41 -1.82 7.58 -23.36
C ARG A 41 -2.76 8.36 -22.43
N LEU A 42 -2.97 7.89 -21.20
CA LEU A 42 -3.74 8.61 -20.19
C LEU A 42 -3.04 9.92 -19.80
N GLN A 43 -1.74 9.89 -19.54
CA GLN A 43 -0.96 11.08 -19.17
C GLN A 43 -0.94 12.11 -20.31
N GLU A 44 -0.74 11.68 -21.57
CA GLU A 44 -0.81 12.53 -22.77
C GLU A 44 -2.19 13.15 -22.98
N ALA A 45 -3.26 12.42 -22.61
CA ALA A 45 -4.63 12.92 -22.65
C ALA A 45 -4.98 13.82 -21.46
N GLY A 46 -4.03 14.13 -20.57
CA GLY A 46 -4.20 15.02 -19.43
C GLY A 46 -4.76 14.36 -18.18
N TRP A 47 -4.76 13.05 -18.09
CA TRP A 47 -5.10 12.34 -16.86
C TRP A 47 -3.90 12.29 -15.92
N ARG A 48 -4.17 12.35 -14.61
CA ARG A 48 -3.17 11.99 -13.60
C ARG A 48 -3.32 10.52 -13.25
N VAL A 49 -2.22 9.78 -13.24
CA VAL A 49 -2.18 8.38 -12.81
C VAL A 49 -1.42 8.30 -11.49
N VAL A 50 -2.10 7.87 -10.44
CA VAL A 50 -1.54 7.72 -9.09
C VAL A 50 -1.52 6.23 -8.76
N PHE A 51 -0.36 5.74 -8.38
CA PHE A 51 -0.15 4.33 -8.05
C PHE A 51 -0.34 4.09 -6.56
N VAL A 52 -1.24 3.16 -6.20
CA VAL A 52 -1.65 2.90 -4.81
C VAL A 52 -1.43 1.44 -4.47
N THR A 53 -0.40 1.13 -3.67
CA THR A 53 -0.01 -0.25 -3.37
C THR A 53 -0.07 -0.59 -1.88
N ASN A 54 -0.50 -1.82 -1.58
CA ASN A 54 -0.41 -2.42 -0.24
C ASN A 54 1.00 -2.92 0.09
N ASN A 55 1.95 -2.85 -0.86
CA ASN A 55 3.34 -3.16 -0.57
C ASN A 55 3.97 -2.08 0.32
N GLY A 56 4.09 -2.36 1.61
CA GLY A 56 4.73 -1.49 2.60
C GLY A 56 6.20 -1.82 2.85
N SER A 57 6.77 -2.83 2.20
CA SER A 57 8.18 -3.21 2.40
C SER A 57 9.12 -2.30 1.63
N ALA A 58 8.79 -1.98 0.38
CA ALA A 58 9.58 -1.08 -0.46
C ALA A 58 9.30 0.39 -0.13
N THR A 59 10.30 1.24 -0.34
CA THR A 59 10.13 2.70 -0.25
C THR A 59 9.36 3.24 -1.46
N PRO A 60 8.76 4.45 -1.38
CA PRO A 60 8.15 5.08 -2.54
C PRO A 60 9.14 5.23 -3.70
N GLU A 61 10.38 5.63 -3.42
CA GLU A 61 11.45 5.81 -4.40
C GLU A 61 11.83 4.50 -5.10
N GLU A 62 11.81 3.37 -4.38
CA GLU A 62 12.03 2.04 -4.98
C GLU A 62 10.88 1.66 -5.91
N GLN A 63 9.63 1.99 -5.56
CA GLN A 63 8.48 1.77 -6.44
C GLN A 63 8.54 2.68 -7.68
N GLU A 64 8.87 3.96 -7.49
CA GLU A 64 9.07 4.91 -8.59
C GLU A 64 10.20 4.46 -9.54
N ALA A 65 11.33 3.99 -8.97
CA ALA A 65 12.43 3.46 -9.76
C ALA A 65 12.03 2.20 -10.56
N LYS A 66 11.20 1.33 -9.97
CA LYS A 66 10.66 0.17 -10.67
C LYS A 66 9.72 0.59 -11.81
N LEU A 67 8.83 1.57 -11.59
CA LEU A 67 7.98 2.15 -12.64
C LEU A 67 8.81 2.78 -13.76
N ALA A 68 9.85 3.54 -13.39
CA ALA A 68 10.78 4.15 -14.35
C ALA A 68 11.54 3.10 -15.18
N SER A 69 11.85 1.91 -14.62
CA SER A 69 12.47 0.82 -15.37
C SER A 69 11.59 0.27 -16.49
N PHE A 70 10.27 0.47 -16.40
CA PHE A 70 9.30 0.18 -17.48
C PHE A 70 9.00 1.41 -18.36
N GLY A 71 9.61 2.56 -18.08
CA GLY A 71 9.41 3.81 -18.81
C GLY A 71 8.29 4.70 -18.25
N ILE A 72 7.69 4.39 -17.11
CA ILE A 72 6.64 5.19 -16.48
C ILE A 72 7.26 6.20 -15.52
N ASP A 73 7.06 7.51 -15.80
CA ASP A 73 7.39 8.57 -14.83
C ASP A 73 6.26 8.69 -13.79
N ALA A 74 6.57 8.33 -12.56
CA ALA A 74 5.64 8.30 -11.42
C ALA A 74 6.16 9.08 -10.21
N VAL A 75 7.16 9.95 -10.39
CA VAL A 75 7.77 10.70 -9.27
C VAL A 75 6.72 11.55 -8.57
N GLY A 76 6.50 11.25 -7.28
CA GLY A 76 5.50 11.91 -6.44
C GLY A 76 4.06 11.44 -6.67
N ASP A 77 3.85 10.40 -7.49
CA ASP A 77 2.53 9.81 -7.75
C ASP A 77 2.42 8.35 -7.22
N VAL A 78 3.24 7.98 -6.22
CA VAL A 78 3.19 6.68 -5.56
C VAL A 78 2.72 6.83 -4.11
N VAL A 79 1.73 6.03 -3.74
CA VAL A 79 1.18 5.94 -2.37
C VAL A 79 1.30 4.50 -1.89
N THR A 80 1.97 4.30 -0.75
CA THR A 80 2.20 2.97 -0.18
C THR A 80 1.51 2.78 1.17
N SER A 81 1.25 1.52 1.53
CA SER A 81 0.70 1.20 2.86
C SER A 81 1.67 1.55 4.00
N ALA A 82 2.98 1.65 3.72
CA ALA A 82 3.97 2.17 4.66
C ALA A 82 3.73 3.65 4.98
N MET A 83 3.48 4.48 3.96
CA MET A 83 3.11 5.89 4.17
C MET A 83 1.79 6.02 4.94
N ALA A 84 0.83 5.15 4.63
CA ALA A 84 -0.48 5.18 5.29
C ALA A 84 -0.40 4.78 6.77
N VAL A 85 0.39 3.74 7.14
CA VAL A 85 0.53 3.34 8.55
C VAL A 85 1.26 4.40 9.37
N ALA A 86 2.16 5.16 8.76
CA ALA A 86 2.83 6.27 9.43
C ALA A 86 1.87 7.37 9.92
N LEU A 87 0.67 7.50 9.31
CA LEU A 87 -0.38 8.39 9.80
C LEU A 87 -1.01 7.95 11.14
N LEU A 88 -0.77 6.72 11.56
CA LEU A 88 -1.31 6.14 12.81
C LEU A 88 -0.35 6.28 14.01
N VAL A 89 0.85 6.83 13.78
CA VAL A 89 1.86 7.06 14.81
C VAL A 89 2.16 8.56 14.87
N GLU A 90 2.14 9.12 16.07
CA GLU A 90 2.36 10.55 16.26
C GLU A 90 3.86 10.89 16.27
N PRO A 91 4.25 12.10 15.83
CA PRO A 91 5.63 12.56 15.94
C PRO A 91 6.12 12.51 17.40
N GLY A 92 7.32 11.97 17.62
CA GLY A 92 7.91 11.80 18.95
C GLY A 92 7.53 10.50 19.67
N GLU A 93 6.53 9.76 19.19
CA GLU A 93 6.27 8.39 19.67
C GLU A 93 7.40 7.45 19.25
N ARG A 94 7.57 6.37 19.99
CA ARG A 94 8.50 5.29 19.71
C ARG A 94 7.77 4.10 19.10
N ALA A 95 8.29 3.56 17.98
CA ALA A 95 7.70 2.41 17.29
C ALA A 95 8.73 1.30 17.07
N LEU A 96 8.37 0.06 17.46
CA LEU A 96 9.07 -1.15 17.05
C LEU A 96 8.54 -1.56 15.68
N VAL A 97 9.40 -1.60 14.67
CA VAL A 97 9.04 -1.97 13.30
C VAL A 97 9.41 -3.42 13.02
N CYS A 98 8.39 -4.26 12.84
CA CYS A 98 8.51 -5.62 12.32
C CYS A 98 8.13 -5.56 10.82
N GLY A 99 9.03 -5.05 9.98
CA GLY A 99 8.73 -4.74 8.58
C GLY A 99 9.97 -4.37 7.76
N GLY A 100 9.73 -3.95 6.52
CA GLY A 100 10.79 -3.54 5.60
C GLY A 100 11.16 -2.06 5.67
N PRO A 101 12.15 -1.63 4.86
CA PRO A 101 12.70 -0.28 4.86
C PRO A 101 11.65 0.81 4.56
N GLY A 102 10.63 0.51 3.78
CA GLY A 102 9.57 1.48 3.47
C GLY A 102 8.84 1.99 4.72
N VAL A 103 8.55 1.09 5.68
CA VAL A 103 7.90 1.49 6.95
C VAL A 103 8.85 2.31 7.80
N ILE A 104 10.11 1.91 7.90
CA ILE A 104 11.15 2.62 8.67
C ILE A 104 11.30 4.05 8.13
N GLN A 105 11.41 4.21 6.83
CA GLN A 105 11.54 5.51 6.18
C GLN A 105 10.30 6.37 6.42
N ALA A 106 9.10 5.83 6.22
CA ALA A 106 7.86 6.57 6.37
C ALA A 106 7.65 7.08 7.81
N LEU A 107 7.94 6.26 8.81
CA LEU A 107 7.84 6.63 10.23
C LEU A 107 8.89 7.68 10.61
N ARG A 108 10.16 7.46 10.23
CA ARG A 108 11.24 8.43 10.49
C ARG A 108 10.97 9.78 9.83
N GLY A 109 10.41 9.78 8.61
CA GLY A 109 10.01 11.00 7.90
C GLY A 109 8.93 11.81 8.63
N ARG A 110 8.16 11.17 9.53
CA ARG A 110 7.19 11.85 10.41
C ARG A 110 7.73 12.21 11.79
N GLY A 111 9.00 11.96 12.05
CA GLY A 111 9.61 12.26 13.36
C GLY A 111 9.31 11.23 14.44
N VAL A 112 8.98 9.99 14.06
CA VAL A 112 8.82 8.85 14.98
C VAL A 112 10.19 8.28 15.33
N ASP A 113 10.42 7.94 16.61
CA ASP A 113 11.60 7.21 17.09
C ASP A 113 11.46 5.72 16.72
N VAL A 114 12.17 5.28 15.69
CA VAL A 114 12.02 3.94 15.10
C VAL A 114 13.08 3.00 15.60
N ILE A 115 12.63 1.89 16.19
CA ILE A 115 13.44 0.72 16.53
C ILE A 115 13.19 -0.36 15.47
N ASP A 116 14.23 -0.75 14.74
CA ASP A 116 14.15 -1.88 13.81
C ASP A 116 14.23 -3.20 14.57
N ILE A 117 13.32 -4.13 14.29
CA ILE A 117 13.32 -5.46 14.90
C ILE A 117 14.63 -6.22 14.62
N HIS A 118 15.27 -5.97 13.46
CA HIS A 118 16.53 -6.61 13.11
C HIS A 118 17.66 -6.18 14.03
N ASP A 119 17.74 -4.87 14.35
CA ASP A 119 18.73 -4.35 15.30
C ASP A 119 18.52 -4.96 16.69
N VAL A 120 17.26 -5.13 17.11
CA VAL A 120 16.92 -5.76 18.40
C VAL A 120 17.32 -7.23 18.41
N MET A 121 17.12 -7.97 17.32
CA MET A 121 17.47 -9.40 17.25
C MET A 121 19.00 -9.63 17.22
N GLU A 122 19.76 -8.67 16.71
CA GLU A 122 21.22 -8.73 16.69
C GLU A 122 21.87 -8.34 18.02
N ASP A 123 21.16 -7.58 18.88
CA ASP A 123 21.62 -7.23 20.22
C ASP A 123 21.24 -8.33 21.24
N GLU A 124 22.24 -9.08 21.73
CA GLU A 124 22.05 -10.17 22.70
C GLU A 124 21.32 -9.72 24.00
N ARG A 125 21.46 -8.47 24.42
CA ARG A 125 20.76 -7.91 25.59
C ARG A 125 19.33 -7.59 25.29
N ALA A 126 19.06 -6.92 24.17
CA ALA A 126 17.72 -6.50 23.75
C ALA A 126 16.88 -7.70 23.33
N SER A 127 17.50 -8.72 22.72
CA SER A 127 16.83 -9.95 22.31
C SER A 127 16.60 -10.95 23.45
N ALA A 128 17.20 -10.76 24.64
CA ALA A 128 16.95 -11.62 25.77
C ALA A 128 15.48 -11.53 26.24
N VAL A 129 14.96 -12.66 26.76
CA VAL A 129 13.57 -12.74 27.26
C VAL A 129 13.33 -11.69 28.35
N GLY A 130 12.24 -10.93 28.21
CA GLY A 130 11.84 -9.85 29.11
C GLY A 130 12.45 -8.49 28.80
N ASN A 131 13.42 -8.41 27.87
CA ASN A 131 14.11 -7.16 27.54
C ASN A 131 13.61 -6.47 26.25
N ALA A 132 12.52 -6.94 25.67
CA ALA A 132 11.92 -6.28 24.53
C ALA A 132 11.68 -4.78 24.79
N PRO A 133 11.88 -3.90 23.78
CA PRO A 133 11.76 -2.47 23.99
C PRO A 133 10.36 -2.03 24.43
N GLU A 134 10.30 -1.02 25.31
CA GLU A 134 9.06 -0.29 25.60
C GLU A 134 8.82 0.73 24.51
N VAL A 135 7.68 0.60 23.84
CA VAL A 135 7.31 1.41 22.69
C VAL A 135 5.81 1.78 22.73
N ASP A 136 5.42 2.82 22.01
CA ASP A 136 4.02 3.25 21.89
C ASP A 136 3.26 2.40 20.86
N ALA A 137 3.97 1.86 19.86
CA ALA A 137 3.40 1.04 18.81
C ALA A 137 4.34 -0.07 18.35
N VAL A 138 3.76 -1.24 18.03
CA VAL A 138 4.39 -2.27 17.19
C VAL A 138 3.76 -2.20 15.82
N VAL A 139 4.57 -1.91 14.79
CA VAL A 139 4.13 -1.77 13.40
C VAL A 139 4.56 -2.99 12.62
N VAL A 140 3.57 -3.73 12.10
CA VAL A 140 3.81 -4.99 11.37
C VAL A 140 3.58 -4.77 9.88
N ALA A 141 4.56 -5.20 9.08
CA ALA A 141 4.52 -5.23 7.63
C ALA A 141 5.18 -6.50 7.11
N PHE A 142 5.03 -6.75 5.82
CA PHE A 142 5.72 -7.84 5.17
C PHE A 142 7.25 -7.67 5.29
N HIS A 143 7.94 -8.73 5.76
CA HIS A 143 9.40 -8.89 5.67
C HIS A 143 9.77 -10.37 5.66
N ARG A 144 10.82 -10.73 4.89
CA ARG A 144 11.20 -12.14 4.67
C ARG A 144 11.89 -12.78 5.86
N SER A 145 12.44 -12.00 6.76
CA SER A 145 13.10 -12.45 8.00
C SER A 145 12.13 -12.65 9.18
N PHE A 146 10.80 -12.59 8.94
CA PHE A 146 9.81 -12.90 9.96
C PHE A 146 10.03 -14.32 10.51
N GLY A 147 10.08 -14.43 11.83
CA GLY A 147 10.32 -15.70 12.51
C GLY A 147 9.90 -15.65 13.98
N PHE A 148 10.23 -16.73 14.71
CA PHE A 148 9.84 -16.87 16.10
C PHE A 148 10.33 -15.72 16.97
N ASP A 149 11.60 -15.30 16.81
CA ASP A 149 12.18 -14.26 17.67
C ASP A 149 11.57 -12.89 17.41
N SER A 150 11.33 -12.51 16.16
CA SER A 150 10.63 -11.26 15.84
C SER A 150 9.20 -11.24 16.41
N LEU A 151 8.49 -12.37 16.29
CA LEU A 151 7.16 -12.51 16.90
C LEU A 151 7.22 -12.39 18.43
N ARG A 152 8.14 -13.11 19.09
CA ARG A 152 8.30 -13.09 20.54
C ARG A 152 8.59 -11.68 21.06
N ILE A 153 9.60 -11.01 20.48
CA ILE A 153 10.00 -9.64 20.89
C ILE A 153 8.82 -8.67 20.72
N GLY A 154 8.13 -8.73 19.59
CA GLY A 154 6.98 -7.86 19.37
C GLY A 154 5.82 -8.15 20.33
N LEU A 155 5.54 -9.43 20.66
CA LEU A 155 4.52 -9.79 21.67
C LEU A 155 4.90 -9.29 23.06
N GLU A 156 6.17 -9.37 23.45
CA GLU A 156 6.66 -8.79 24.70
C GLU A 156 6.44 -7.27 24.74
N SER A 157 6.74 -6.54 23.66
CA SER A 157 6.48 -5.11 23.57
C SER A 157 4.98 -4.78 23.63
N LEU A 158 4.13 -5.58 22.95
CA LEU A 158 2.67 -5.44 23.03
C LEU A 158 2.14 -5.69 24.44
N SER A 159 2.71 -6.64 25.18
CA SER A 159 2.32 -6.92 26.57
C SER A 159 2.65 -5.77 27.54
N LYS A 160 3.54 -4.87 27.16
CA LYS A 160 3.90 -3.64 27.89
C LYS A 160 2.97 -2.46 27.56
N GLY A 161 1.94 -2.68 26.72
CA GLY A 161 0.90 -1.69 26.43
C GLY A 161 1.02 -1.00 25.07
N ALA A 162 1.95 -1.43 24.20
CA ALA A 162 2.05 -0.91 22.83
C ALA A 162 0.79 -1.21 22.01
N ARG A 163 0.45 -0.31 21.10
CA ARG A 163 -0.61 -0.51 20.10
C ARG A 163 -0.13 -1.43 18.99
N LEU A 164 -1.01 -2.29 18.46
CA LEU A 164 -0.72 -3.13 17.31
C LEU A 164 -1.22 -2.45 16.03
N LEU A 165 -0.32 -2.15 15.11
CA LEU A 165 -0.59 -1.51 13.81
C LEU A 165 -0.13 -2.42 12.67
N GLY A 166 -0.89 -2.44 11.57
CA GLY A 166 -0.55 -3.19 10.36
C GLY A 166 -0.53 -2.30 9.12
N THR A 167 0.41 -2.55 8.22
CA THR A 167 0.42 -1.87 6.92
C THR A 167 -0.73 -2.35 6.03
N ASN A 168 -1.06 -3.64 6.05
CA ASN A 168 -2.16 -4.25 5.32
C ASN A 168 -2.58 -5.56 5.98
N ASP A 169 -3.70 -6.12 5.53
CA ASP A 169 -4.28 -7.40 5.96
C ASP A 169 -4.31 -8.44 4.83
N ASP A 170 -3.53 -8.24 3.77
CA ASP A 170 -3.40 -9.20 2.69
C ASP A 170 -2.83 -10.54 3.22
N ALA A 171 -3.64 -11.58 3.21
CA ALA A 171 -3.23 -12.91 3.69
C ALA A 171 -2.06 -13.47 2.88
N THR A 172 -2.10 -13.26 1.57
CA THR A 172 -1.08 -13.74 0.63
C THR A 172 -0.76 -12.69 -0.43
N TYR A 173 0.41 -12.84 -1.06
CA TYR A 173 0.72 -12.16 -2.31
C TYR A 173 1.14 -13.18 -3.39
N PRO A 174 0.82 -12.92 -4.68
CA PRO A 174 1.14 -13.84 -5.76
C PRO A 174 2.62 -13.81 -6.12
N THR A 175 3.20 -15.00 -6.35
CA THR A 175 4.54 -15.17 -6.92
C THR A 175 4.48 -16.14 -8.09
N ALA A 176 5.59 -16.30 -8.82
CA ALA A 176 5.69 -17.28 -9.90
C ALA A 176 5.56 -18.73 -9.40
N GLU A 177 5.93 -18.98 -8.14
CA GLU A 177 5.88 -20.30 -7.49
C GLU A 177 4.56 -20.54 -6.74
N GLY A 178 3.61 -19.58 -6.77
CA GLY A 178 2.32 -19.69 -6.09
C GLY A 178 2.08 -18.55 -5.10
N ALA A 179 1.08 -18.71 -4.25
CA ALA A 179 0.74 -17.72 -3.23
C ALA A 179 1.69 -17.84 -2.02
N TRP A 180 2.40 -16.76 -1.71
CA TRP A 180 3.26 -16.66 -0.53
C TRP A 180 2.57 -15.86 0.58
N PRO A 181 2.95 -16.04 1.88
CA PRO A 181 2.37 -15.27 2.97
C PRO A 181 2.55 -13.77 2.77
N GLY A 182 1.44 -13.02 2.91
CA GLY A 182 1.43 -11.57 2.88
C GLY A 182 1.65 -10.93 4.25
N GLY A 183 1.66 -9.60 4.30
CA GLY A 183 1.77 -8.83 5.55
C GLY A 183 0.65 -9.14 6.54
N GLY A 184 -0.55 -9.42 6.05
CA GLY A 184 -1.70 -9.81 6.87
C GLY A 184 -1.50 -11.13 7.62
N SER A 185 -0.78 -12.11 7.04
CA SER A 185 -0.44 -13.36 7.73
C SER A 185 0.49 -13.12 8.92
N MET A 186 1.46 -12.22 8.78
CA MET A 186 2.35 -11.82 9.87
C MET A 186 1.58 -11.05 10.94
N LEU A 187 0.76 -10.09 10.53
CA LEU A 187 -0.11 -9.31 11.42
C LEU A 187 -1.06 -10.21 12.21
N ALA A 188 -1.63 -11.24 11.58
CA ALA A 188 -2.50 -12.21 12.23
C ALA A 188 -1.80 -13.00 13.33
N ALA A 189 -0.51 -13.34 13.15
CA ALA A 189 0.27 -14.01 14.20
C ALA A 189 0.44 -13.11 15.43
N PHE A 190 0.74 -11.81 15.24
CA PHE A 190 0.81 -10.84 16.34
C PHE A 190 -0.55 -10.61 17.00
N ALA A 191 -1.62 -10.47 16.21
CA ALA A 191 -2.97 -10.27 16.72
C ALA A 191 -3.44 -11.45 17.54
N TYR A 192 -3.22 -12.68 17.06
CA TYR A 192 -3.59 -13.90 17.76
C TYR A 192 -2.80 -14.06 19.07
N GLY A 193 -1.47 -13.86 19.02
CA GLY A 193 -0.58 -14.02 20.18
C GLY A 193 -0.80 -12.98 21.27
N SER A 194 -1.16 -11.74 20.90
CA SER A 194 -1.40 -10.65 21.84
C SER A 194 -2.86 -10.55 22.31
N GLY A 195 -3.82 -11.12 21.56
CA GLY A 195 -5.26 -10.90 21.76
C GLY A 195 -5.74 -9.50 21.40
N LEU A 196 -4.89 -8.67 20.76
CA LEU A 196 -5.23 -7.31 20.35
C LEU A 196 -5.86 -7.27 18.95
N THR A 197 -6.78 -6.34 18.74
CA THR A 197 -7.29 -6.01 17.41
C THR A 197 -6.38 -4.98 16.75
N PRO A 198 -5.73 -5.29 15.62
CA PRO A 198 -4.83 -4.36 14.96
C PRO A 198 -5.59 -3.20 14.30
N ARG A 199 -4.98 -2.01 14.28
CA ARG A 199 -5.39 -0.94 13.35
C ARG A 199 -4.60 -1.08 12.06
N ILE A 200 -5.30 -1.11 10.93
CA ILE A 200 -4.73 -1.39 9.61
C ILE A 200 -4.83 -0.13 8.76
N ALA A 201 -3.78 0.13 7.96
CA ALA A 201 -3.67 1.39 7.24
C ALA A 201 -3.84 1.28 5.72
N GLY A 202 -3.42 0.18 5.09
CA GLY A 202 -3.49 -0.04 3.64
C GLY A 202 -4.90 -0.16 3.09
N LYS A 203 -5.04 -0.30 1.77
CA LYS A 203 -6.35 -0.58 1.14
C LYS A 203 -7.01 -1.81 1.81
N PRO A 204 -8.29 -1.78 2.13
CA PRO A 204 -9.31 -0.77 1.82
C PRO A 204 -9.49 0.28 2.94
N HIS A 205 -8.59 0.35 3.94
CA HIS A 205 -8.80 1.12 5.16
C HIS A 205 -8.64 2.63 4.98
N ALA A 206 -9.31 3.37 5.85
CA ALA A 206 -9.41 4.84 5.79
C ALA A 206 -8.06 5.60 5.74
N PRO A 207 -6.98 5.17 6.42
CA PRO A 207 -5.70 5.91 6.33
C PRO A 207 -5.15 5.98 4.91
N MET A 208 -5.27 4.91 4.11
CA MET A 208 -4.86 4.91 2.70
C MET A 208 -5.71 5.88 1.87
N ALA A 209 -7.03 5.85 2.05
CA ALA A 209 -7.95 6.75 1.36
C ALA A 209 -7.65 8.22 1.72
N ARG A 210 -7.39 8.50 2.99
CA ARG A 210 -6.98 9.84 3.46
C ARG A 210 -5.68 10.29 2.78
N LEU A 211 -4.65 9.44 2.77
CA LEU A 211 -3.36 9.77 2.17
C LEU A 211 -3.49 10.04 0.66
N ALA A 212 -4.27 9.24 -0.05
CA ALA A 212 -4.56 9.46 -1.46
C ALA A 212 -5.28 10.80 -1.71
N ARG A 213 -6.18 11.22 -0.80
CA ARG A 213 -6.85 12.51 -0.86
C ARG A 213 -5.94 13.69 -0.51
N GLU A 214 -4.95 13.50 0.35
CA GLU A 214 -3.92 14.53 0.61
C GLU A 214 -3.02 14.76 -0.62
N LEU A 215 -2.81 13.72 -1.43
CA LEU A 215 -2.05 13.81 -2.68
C LEU A 215 -2.86 14.39 -3.85
N VAL A 216 -4.17 14.09 -3.89
CA VAL A 216 -5.06 14.48 -4.99
C VAL A 216 -6.31 15.14 -4.41
N ASP A 217 -6.40 16.46 -4.55
CA ASP A 217 -7.58 17.21 -4.14
C ASP A 217 -8.85 16.69 -4.84
N HIS A 218 -9.94 16.58 -4.09
CA HIS A 218 -11.23 16.25 -4.67
C HIS A 218 -11.79 17.47 -5.43
N VAL A 219 -12.05 17.27 -6.72
CA VAL A 219 -12.69 18.28 -7.57
C VAL A 219 -14.08 17.76 -7.96
N PRO A 220 -15.16 18.43 -7.56
CA PRO A 220 -16.52 18.00 -7.91
C PRO A 220 -16.71 17.87 -9.43
N GLY A 221 -17.24 16.74 -9.88
CA GLY A 221 -17.50 16.46 -11.31
C GLY A 221 -16.30 15.94 -12.09
N ARG A 222 -15.08 15.93 -11.50
CA ARG A 222 -13.93 15.29 -12.11
C ARG A 222 -14.08 13.76 -12.04
N VAL A 223 -13.78 13.07 -13.16
CA VAL A 223 -13.79 11.61 -13.18
C VAL A 223 -12.62 11.08 -12.36
N GLU A 224 -12.93 10.23 -11.39
CA GLU A 224 -11.94 9.55 -10.55
C GLU A 224 -12.28 8.05 -10.52
N VAL A 225 -11.30 7.20 -10.78
CA VAL A 225 -11.49 5.75 -10.83
C VAL A 225 -10.31 5.02 -10.19
N MET A 226 -10.61 3.98 -9.40
CA MET A 226 -9.63 2.99 -8.95
C MET A 226 -9.61 1.82 -9.92
N VAL A 227 -8.45 1.52 -10.47
CA VAL A 227 -8.22 0.32 -11.30
C VAL A 227 -7.46 -0.70 -10.45
N GLY A 228 -8.06 -1.87 -10.26
CA GLY A 228 -7.49 -2.91 -9.42
C GLY A 228 -7.93 -4.31 -9.84
N ASP A 229 -7.24 -5.31 -9.33
CA ASP A 229 -7.51 -6.72 -9.61
C ASP A 229 -8.20 -7.46 -8.45
N ARG A 230 -8.25 -6.80 -7.25
CA ARG A 230 -8.76 -7.41 -6.02
C ARG A 230 -9.92 -6.58 -5.43
N PRO A 231 -11.18 -7.03 -5.59
CA PRO A 231 -12.36 -6.28 -5.11
C PRO A 231 -12.32 -5.95 -3.61
N SER A 232 -11.85 -6.88 -2.76
CA SER A 232 -11.79 -6.68 -1.30
C SER A 232 -10.88 -5.52 -0.90
N THR A 233 -9.77 -5.28 -1.58
CA THR A 233 -8.84 -4.18 -1.30
C THR A 233 -9.11 -2.98 -2.19
N ASP A 234 -9.04 -3.13 -3.51
CA ASP A 234 -9.13 -2.03 -4.48
C ASP A 234 -10.56 -1.49 -4.59
N GLY A 235 -11.53 -2.39 -4.69
CA GLY A 235 -12.94 -2.01 -4.69
C GLY A 235 -13.36 -1.39 -3.36
N GLY A 236 -12.88 -1.96 -2.24
CA GLY A 236 -13.08 -1.39 -0.91
C GLY A 236 -12.44 0.00 -0.78
N PHE A 237 -11.26 0.24 -1.34
CA PHE A 237 -10.61 1.54 -1.40
C PHE A 237 -11.42 2.53 -2.25
N ALA A 238 -11.88 2.11 -3.44
CA ALA A 238 -12.74 2.95 -4.29
C ALA A 238 -14.00 3.39 -3.52
N LYS A 239 -14.65 2.46 -2.82
CA LYS A 239 -15.80 2.74 -1.96
C LYS A 239 -15.46 3.74 -0.83
N ALA A 240 -14.31 3.57 -0.16
CA ALA A 240 -13.86 4.48 0.90
C ALA A 240 -13.57 5.88 0.37
N MET A 241 -13.11 5.98 -0.87
CA MET A 241 -12.84 7.24 -1.59
C MET A 241 -14.12 7.87 -2.19
N GLY A 242 -15.20 7.12 -2.36
CA GLY A 242 -16.40 7.56 -3.07
C GLY A 242 -16.18 7.74 -4.58
N ILE A 243 -15.35 6.89 -5.20
CA ILE A 243 -15.00 6.92 -6.63
C ILE A 243 -15.40 5.64 -7.33
N ALA A 244 -15.39 5.64 -8.67
CA ALA A 244 -15.67 4.45 -9.45
C ALA A 244 -14.62 3.35 -9.27
N TYR A 245 -15.04 2.09 -9.42
CA TYR A 245 -14.14 0.93 -9.40
C TYR A 245 -14.13 0.21 -10.75
N ALA A 246 -12.94 0.06 -11.31
CA ALA A 246 -12.67 -0.68 -12.53
C ALA A 246 -11.89 -1.97 -12.21
N GLN A 247 -12.58 -3.11 -12.35
CA GLN A 247 -11.99 -4.43 -12.15
C GLN A 247 -11.21 -4.88 -13.39
N VAL A 248 -9.95 -5.30 -13.20
CA VAL A 248 -9.17 -5.97 -14.25
C VAL A 248 -8.98 -7.46 -13.94
N TRP A 249 -8.93 -8.27 -15.01
CA TRP A 249 -8.78 -9.71 -14.93
C TRP A 249 -7.33 -10.18 -15.14
N SER A 250 -6.42 -9.23 -15.17
CA SER A 250 -4.98 -9.51 -15.32
C SER A 250 -4.29 -9.94 -14.02
N GLY A 251 -4.98 -9.91 -12.89
CA GLY A 251 -4.42 -10.25 -11.58
C GLY A 251 -4.90 -11.58 -11.01
N VAL A 252 -5.39 -11.54 -9.76
CA VAL A 252 -5.70 -12.74 -8.97
C VAL A 252 -7.09 -13.30 -9.23
N LEU A 253 -8.04 -12.49 -9.69
CA LEU A 253 -9.43 -12.92 -9.89
C LEU A 253 -9.67 -13.33 -11.34
N ALA A 254 -10.29 -14.49 -11.52
CA ALA A 254 -10.78 -14.92 -12.82
C ALA A 254 -12.03 -14.11 -13.23
N PRO A 255 -12.26 -13.90 -14.54
CA PRO A 255 -13.45 -13.20 -15.02
C PRO A 255 -14.73 -13.80 -14.45
N CYS A 256 -15.59 -12.96 -13.89
CA CYS A 256 -16.88 -13.33 -13.33
C CYS A 256 -17.94 -12.27 -13.63
N ALA A 257 -19.20 -12.68 -13.61
CA ALA A 257 -20.32 -11.76 -13.73
C ALA A 257 -20.88 -11.44 -12.34
N GLY A 258 -20.98 -10.15 -12.02
CA GLY A 258 -21.59 -9.68 -10.79
C GLY A 258 -20.60 -9.33 -9.68
N PRO A 259 -21.12 -8.85 -8.54
CA PRO A 259 -20.31 -8.39 -7.43
C PRO A 259 -19.54 -9.52 -6.77
N VAL A 260 -18.32 -9.20 -6.28
CA VAL A 260 -17.49 -10.07 -5.47
C VAL A 260 -17.26 -9.40 -4.13
N ASP A 261 -17.40 -10.14 -3.03
CA ASP A 261 -17.28 -9.63 -1.66
C ASP A 261 -18.17 -8.40 -1.38
N GLY A 262 -19.34 -8.33 -2.06
CA GLY A 262 -20.26 -7.19 -1.94
C GLY A 262 -19.81 -5.91 -2.66
N ILE A 263 -18.77 -5.99 -3.48
CA ILE A 263 -18.27 -4.89 -4.31
C ILE A 263 -18.76 -5.07 -5.75
N SER A 264 -19.47 -4.06 -6.26
CA SER A 264 -19.88 -3.95 -7.65
C SER A 264 -18.77 -3.32 -8.49
N PHE A 265 -18.75 -3.65 -9.77
CA PHE A 265 -17.81 -3.08 -10.73
C PHE A 265 -18.52 -2.04 -11.59
N ASP A 266 -18.01 -0.80 -11.60
CA ASP A 266 -18.50 0.25 -12.50
C ASP A 266 -17.96 0.03 -13.92
N MET A 267 -16.75 -0.53 -14.02
CA MET A 267 -16.10 -0.91 -15.28
C MET A 267 -15.40 -2.24 -15.12
N THR A 268 -15.24 -2.97 -16.23
CA THR A 268 -14.44 -4.20 -16.26
C THR A 268 -13.55 -4.23 -17.51
N GLY A 269 -12.39 -4.86 -17.40
CA GLY A 269 -11.47 -5.01 -18.50
C GLY A 269 -10.54 -6.22 -18.33
N THR A 270 -9.97 -6.69 -19.43
CA THR A 270 -8.99 -7.79 -19.41
C THR A 270 -7.71 -7.39 -18.67
N ASN A 271 -7.31 -6.11 -18.78
CA ASN A 271 -6.13 -5.52 -18.18
C ASN A 271 -6.29 -3.99 -18.08
N PHE A 272 -5.28 -3.31 -17.58
CA PHE A 272 -5.25 -1.85 -17.46
C PHE A 272 -5.47 -1.13 -18.81
N ALA A 273 -4.90 -1.66 -19.90
CA ALA A 273 -5.04 -1.05 -21.24
C ALA A 273 -6.50 -0.99 -21.68
N SER A 274 -7.28 -2.05 -21.45
CA SER A 274 -8.70 -2.08 -21.81
C SER A 274 -9.55 -1.09 -21.00
N ILE A 275 -9.18 -0.80 -19.76
CA ILE A 275 -9.83 0.27 -18.96
C ILE A 275 -9.43 1.65 -19.49
N ALA A 276 -8.15 1.87 -19.80
CA ALA A 276 -7.68 3.12 -20.35
C ALA A 276 -8.39 3.45 -21.69
N GLU A 277 -8.62 2.47 -22.54
CA GLU A 277 -9.40 2.63 -23.79
C GLU A 277 -10.85 3.08 -23.51
N GLN A 278 -11.52 2.51 -22.55
CA GLN A 278 -12.87 2.90 -22.14
C GLN A 278 -12.89 4.37 -21.63
N LEU A 279 -11.91 4.75 -20.79
CA LEU A 279 -11.79 6.11 -20.27
C LEU A 279 -11.50 7.15 -21.35
N LEU A 280 -10.70 6.80 -22.35
CA LEU A 280 -10.34 7.68 -23.47
C LEU A 280 -11.39 7.72 -24.58
N GLY A 281 -12.13 6.62 -24.80
CA GLY A 281 -13.16 6.50 -25.81
C GLY A 281 -14.53 7.07 -25.43
N GLY A 282 -14.76 7.29 -24.15
CA GLY A 282 -16.02 7.85 -23.62
C GLY A 282 -16.18 9.38 -23.75
N ARG A 283 -15.35 10.03 -24.57
CA ARG A 283 -15.38 11.48 -24.83
C ARG A 283 -15.91 11.78 -26.22
#